data_ce9d26e07ed52531951aafe355c1fec9
#
_entry.id   ce9d26e07ed52531951aafe355c1fec9
#
_cell.length_a   1.000
_cell.length_b   1.000
_cell.length_c   1.000
_cell.angle_alpha   90.00
_cell.angle_beta   90.00
_cell.angle_gamma   90.00
#
_symmetry.space_group_name_H-M   'P 1'
#
loop_
_entity.id
_entity.type
_entity.pdbx_description
1 polymer ?
#
loop_
_entity_poly.entity_id
_entity_poly.type
_entity_poly.pdbx_seq_one_letter_code
_entity_poly.pdbx_strand_id
1 'polypeptide(L)'
;MPRIVRVAAAQQGPNLETDSRQVIVARLLDMMKQAKSQGADLVVYTETALTTFFPRFYAENRAEMDPWFERDMPNDATRPLFDYAADNKIGFSLGYAELTPEGEHFNTQILVDKDGRIAGKYRKVHLPGHVELEPERKFQHLEKRYFQPGDLGFPVWRTMGGVMGMCICNDRRWPETYRVMGLQGVELVMLGYNTPSWNGLGGPDTPELRMHHSRLSMQAGAYQNATWVVGVAKAGEEAPGYHLMGGSCIINPDGQVVAEAETEDDEVIVHDCDLDACAFLKNSTFKFEAHRRTEHYGLITEQTGAVPPPE
;
A
#
# COMPACT_ATOMS: atom_id res chain seq x y z
N MET A 1 13.12 24.72 -12.13
CA MET A 1 11.70 24.63 -11.77
C MET A 1 11.58 23.43 -10.86
N PRO A 2 10.78 23.49 -9.77
CA PRO A 2 10.61 22.36 -8.86
C PRO A 2 10.02 21.15 -9.61
N ARG A 3 10.40 19.94 -9.19
CA ARG A 3 9.88 18.67 -9.75
C ARG A 3 8.59 18.30 -9.03
N ILE A 4 7.48 18.88 -9.46
CA ILE A 4 6.17 18.62 -8.89
C ILE A 4 5.54 17.39 -9.54
N VAL A 5 5.05 16.46 -8.71
CA VAL A 5 4.14 15.40 -9.11
C VAL A 5 2.83 15.63 -8.35
N ARG A 6 1.76 15.90 -9.08
CA ARG A 6 0.43 16.01 -8.49
C ARG A 6 -0.15 14.63 -8.29
N VAL A 7 -0.29 14.22 -7.02
CA VAL A 7 -0.70 12.87 -6.65
C VAL A 7 -2.11 12.87 -6.08
N ALA A 8 -2.89 11.90 -6.52
CA ALA A 8 -4.20 11.61 -5.95
C ALA A 8 -4.14 10.34 -5.09
N ALA A 9 -4.57 10.41 -3.84
CA ALA A 9 -4.87 9.24 -3.03
C ALA A 9 -6.37 8.91 -3.20
N ALA A 10 -6.65 7.78 -3.83
CA ALA A 10 -8.01 7.33 -4.14
C ALA A 10 -8.47 6.32 -3.09
N GLN A 11 -9.01 6.84 -1.96
CA GLN A 11 -9.64 6.02 -0.94
C GLN A 11 -10.81 5.26 -1.55
N GLN A 12 -10.91 3.98 -1.27
CA GLN A 12 -11.98 3.14 -1.77
C GLN A 12 -12.94 2.80 -0.63
N GLY A 13 -14.21 3.10 -0.81
CA GLY A 13 -15.29 2.61 0.04
C GLY A 13 -15.43 1.08 -0.04
N PRO A 14 -16.40 0.49 0.66
CA PRO A 14 -16.52 -0.97 0.73
C PRO A 14 -16.63 -1.64 -0.64
N ASN A 15 -15.93 -2.75 -0.82
CA ASN A 15 -16.19 -3.72 -1.90
C ASN A 15 -16.96 -4.89 -1.28
N LEU A 16 -18.18 -5.12 -1.75
CA LEU A 16 -18.96 -6.26 -1.27
C LEU A 16 -18.48 -7.56 -1.91
N GLU A 17 -18.71 -8.67 -1.24
CA GLU A 17 -18.40 -10.01 -1.77
C GLU A 17 -19.09 -10.29 -3.12
N THR A 18 -20.26 -9.68 -3.32
CA THR A 18 -21.06 -9.82 -4.53
C THR A 18 -20.66 -8.91 -5.69
N ASP A 19 -19.74 -7.97 -5.45
CA ASP A 19 -19.31 -7.03 -6.47
C ASP A 19 -18.43 -7.73 -7.52
N SER A 20 -18.83 -7.58 -8.79
CA SER A 20 -18.01 -8.09 -9.88
C SER A 20 -16.77 -7.21 -10.12
N ARG A 21 -15.74 -7.80 -10.75
CA ARG A 21 -14.54 -7.05 -11.17
C ARG A 21 -14.89 -5.82 -12.01
N GLN A 22 -15.88 -5.96 -12.90
CA GLN A 22 -16.32 -4.87 -13.78
C GLN A 22 -16.91 -3.71 -12.99
N VAL A 23 -17.73 -4.00 -11.97
CA VAL A 23 -18.31 -2.96 -11.08
C VAL A 23 -17.20 -2.23 -10.32
N ILE A 24 -16.27 -2.97 -9.74
CA ILE A 24 -15.17 -2.39 -8.98
C ILE A 24 -14.26 -1.56 -9.89
N VAL A 25 -13.88 -2.10 -11.06
CA VAL A 25 -13.02 -1.37 -12.02
C VAL A 25 -13.70 -0.09 -12.54
N ALA A 26 -15.02 -0.10 -12.75
CA ALA A 26 -15.76 1.11 -13.12
C ALA A 26 -15.65 2.19 -12.04
N ARG A 27 -15.77 1.84 -10.75
CA ARG A 27 -15.55 2.76 -9.63
C ARG A 27 -14.13 3.31 -9.59
N LEU A 28 -13.11 2.43 -9.74
CA LEU A 28 -11.69 2.85 -9.80
C LEU A 28 -11.45 3.81 -10.97
N LEU A 29 -12.04 3.52 -12.14
CA LEU A 29 -11.93 4.38 -13.32
C LEU A 29 -12.59 5.75 -13.09
N ASP A 30 -13.73 5.80 -12.40
CA ASP A 30 -14.39 7.07 -12.08
C ASP A 30 -13.57 7.89 -11.08
N MET A 31 -12.92 7.28 -10.09
CA MET A 31 -11.97 7.97 -9.22
C MET A 31 -10.74 8.47 -10.01
N MET A 32 -10.24 7.70 -11.00
CA MET A 32 -9.14 8.17 -11.87
C MET A 32 -9.55 9.38 -12.71
N LYS A 33 -10.78 9.40 -13.24
CA LYS A 33 -11.34 10.56 -13.95
C LYS A 33 -11.46 11.78 -13.05
N GLN A 34 -11.92 11.60 -11.82
CA GLN A 34 -11.99 12.67 -10.81
C GLN A 34 -10.59 13.22 -10.49
N ALA A 35 -9.61 12.35 -10.25
CA ALA A 35 -8.22 12.74 -10.03
C ALA A 35 -7.67 13.52 -11.23
N LYS A 36 -7.90 13.04 -12.44
CA LYS A 36 -7.46 13.70 -13.68
C LYS A 36 -8.09 15.07 -13.86
N SER A 37 -9.39 15.23 -13.55
CA SER A 37 -10.07 16.51 -13.61
C SER A 37 -9.49 17.56 -12.64
N GLN A 38 -8.85 17.09 -11.56
CA GLN A 38 -8.11 17.91 -10.61
C GLN A 38 -6.62 18.07 -10.99
N GLY A 39 -6.22 17.59 -12.18
CA GLY A 39 -4.87 17.74 -12.74
C GLY A 39 -3.86 16.72 -12.20
N ALA A 40 -4.30 15.62 -11.58
CA ALA A 40 -3.38 14.61 -11.08
C ALA A 40 -2.52 13.97 -12.19
N ASP A 41 -1.27 13.72 -11.85
CA ASP A 41 -0.28 12.99 -12.65
C ASP A 41 -0.25 11.50 -12.33
N LEU A 42 -0.57 11.16 -11.08
CA LEU A 42 -0.50 9.82 -10.51
C LEU A 42 -1.67 9.58 -9.57
N VAL A 43 -2.34 8.43 -9.70
CA VAL A 43 -3.36 7.95 -8.76
C VAL A 43 -2.83 6.77 -7.99
N VAL A 44 -2.96 6.78 -6.67
CA VAL A 44 -2.64 5.63 -5.81
C VAL A 44 -3.94 5.00 -5.33
N TYR A 45 -4.11 3.71 -5.60
CA TYR A 45 -5.22 2.89 -5.10
C TYR A 45 -4.78 2.03 -3.93
N THR A 46 -5.75 1.43 -3.27
CA THR A 46 -5.54 0.61 -2.07
C THR A 46 -4.99 -0.79 -2.37
N GLU A 47 -4.63 -1.51 -1.33
CA GLU A 47 -4.32 -2.95 -1.32
C GLU A 47 -5.53 -3.76 -1.79
N THR A 48 -5.33 -4.82 -2.59
CA THR A 48 -6.39 -5.71 -3.11
C THR A 48 -7.63 -4.93 -3.58
N ALA A 49 -7.38 -3.86 -4.36
CA ALA A 49 -8.42 -2.90 -4.77
C ALA A 49 -9.53 -3.54 -5.63
N LEU A 50 -9.26 -4.69 -6.26
CA LEU A 50 -10.17 -5.36 -7.19
C LEU A 50 -11.17 -6.31 -6.51
N THR A 51 -11.10 -6.45 -5.18
CA THR A 51 -11.91 -7.43 -4.43
C THR A 51 -12.37 -6.85 -3.09
N THR A 52 -13.36 -7.50 -2.46
CA THR A 52 -13.49 -7.43 -1.00
C THR A 52 -12.20 -7.93 -0.34
N PHE A 53 -11.95 -7.61 0.93
CA PHE A 53 -10.80 -8.19 1.64
C PHE A 53 -11.07 -9.66 1.96
N PHE A 54 -10.91 -10.52 0.97
CA PHE A 54 -11.24 -11.95 1.03
C PHE A 54 -10.39 -12.76 2.04
N PRO A 55 -9.18 -12.33 2.50
CA PRO A 55 -8.47 -13.08 3.54
C PRO A 55 -9.19 -13.17 4.90
N ARG A 56 -10.36 -12.53 5.03
CA ARG A 56 -11.27 -12.74 6.18
C ARG A 56 -12.08 -14.04 6.10
N PHE A 57 -12.17 -14.66 4.92
CA PHE A 57 -12.89 -15.91 4.71
C PHE A 57 -11.97 -17.11 4.92
N TYR A 58 -12.49 -18.17 5.53
CA TYR A 58 -11.79 -19.45 5.61
C TYR A 58 -12.28 -20.40 4.52
N ALA A 59 -11.34 -20.93 3.78
CA ALA A 59 -11.55 -22.05 2.87
C ALA A 59 -10.65 -23.22 3.28
N GLU A 60 -11.20 -24.42 3.36
CA GLU A 60 -10.42 -25.63 3.67
C GLU A 60 -9.42 -25.92 2.55
N ASN A 61 -9.90 -25.92 1.32
CA ASN A 61 -9.06 -25.99 0.13
C ASN A 61 -8.72 -24.56 -0.36
N ARG A 62 -7.44 -24.21 -0.33
CA ARG A 62 -6.97 -22.88 -0.75
C ARG A 62 -7.36 -22.50 -2.18
N ALA A 63 -7.46 -23.49 -3.08
CA ALA A 63 -7.84 -23.26 -4.47
C ALA A 63 -9.28 -22.69 -4.63
N GLU A 64 -10.13 -22.81 -3.61
CA GLU A 64 -11.45 -22.18 -3.60
C GLU A 64 -11.34 -20.64 -3.60
N MET A 65 -10.18 -20.11 -3.21
CA MET A 65 -9.91 -18.67 -3.18
C MET A 65 -9.34 -18.13 -4.51
N ASP A 66 -8.94 -19.01 -5.44
CA ASP A 66 -8.36 -18.63 -6.74
C ASP A 66 -9.23 -17.63 -7.55
N PRO A 67 -10.56 -17.66 -7.50
CA PRO A 67 -11.40 -16.65 -8.17
C PRO A 67 -11.17 -15.20 -7.69
N TRP A 68 -10.55 -15.00 -6.53
CA TRP A 68 -10.19 -13.68 -6.03
C TRP A 68 -8.87 -13.14 -6.59
N PHE A 69 -8.10 -13.98 -7.29
CA PHE A 69 -6.77 -13.67 -7.81
C PHE A 69 -6.82 -13.33 -9.30
N GLU A 70 -5.91 -12.45 -9.72
CA GLU A 70 -5.69 -12.12 -11.12
C GLU A 70 -4.48 -12.92 -11.65
N ARG A 71 -4.66 -13.58 -12.79
CA ARG A 71 -3.59 -14.35 -13.46
C ARG A 71 -2.77 -13.51 -14.42
N ASP A 72 -3.42 -12.52 -15.02
CA ASP A 72 -2.81 -11.58 -15.97
C ASP A 72 -3.11 -10.14 -15.53
N MET A 73 -2.16 -9.26 -15.79
CA MET A 73 -2.33 -7.83 -15.57
C MET A 73 -1.66 -7.03 -16.70
N PRO A 74 -2.41 -6.24 -17.51
CA PRO A 74 -3.87 -6.13 -17.49
C PRO A 74 -4.56 -7.36 -18.07
N ASN A 75 -5.79 -7.62 -17.59
CA ASN A 75 -6.75 -8.55 -18.19
C ASN A 75 -7.95 -7.79 -18.74
N ASP A 76 -8.96 -8.49 -19.29
CA ASP A 76 -10.13 -7.87 -19.91
C ASP A 76 -10.90 -6.94 -18.96
N ALA A 77 -10.99 -7.27 -17.67
CA ALA A 77 -11.69 -6.46 -16.68
C ALA A 77 -10.91 -5.19 -16.34
N THR A 78 -9.59 -5.28 -16.21
CA THR A 78 -8.72 -4.18 -15.77
C THR A 78 -8.22 -3.31 -16.93
N ARG A 79 -8.31 -3.77 -18.19
CA ARG A 79 -7.89 -3.06 -19.39
C ARG A 79 -8.36 -1.59 -19.45
N PRO A 80 -9.62 -1.27 -19.07
CA PRO A 80 -10.08 0.13 -19.12
C PRO A 80 -9.26 1.12 -18.27
N LEU A 81 -8.63 0.67 -17.16
CA LEU A 81 -7.75 1.53 -16.36
C LEU A 81 -6.46 1.86 -17.12
N PHE A 82 -5.87 0.87 -17.79
CA PHE A 82 -4.64 1.03 -18.55
C PHE A 82 -4.83 1.89 -19.80
N ASP A 83 -5.93 1.67 -20.52
CA ASP A 83 -6.27 2.45 -21.72
C ASP A 83 -6.52 3.92 -21.33
N TYR A 84 -7.32 4.17 -20.28
CA TYR A 84 -7.54 5.54 -19.80
C TYR A 84 -6.24 6.21 -19.34
N ALA A 85 -5.36 5.49 -18.65
CA ALA A 85 -4.06 5.98 -18.22
C ALA A 85 -3.21 6.44 -19.40
N ALA A 86 -3.11 5.62 -20.46
CA ALA A 86 -2.37 5.93 -21.69
C ALA A 86 -2.95 7.13 -22.45
N ASP A 87 -4.30 7.14 -22.62
CA ASP A 87 -5.00 8.17 -23.37
C ASP A 87 -4.94 9.55 -22.68
N ASN A 88 -5.00 9.56 -21.35
CA ASN A 88 -5.06 10.79 -20.55
C ASN A 88 -3.72 11.17 -19.91
N LYS A 89 -2.65 10.41 -20.17
CA LYS A 89 -1.30 10.66 -19.62
C LYS A 89 -1.31 10.81 -18.08
N ILE A 90 -1.94 9.83 -17.41
CA ILE A 90 -1.96 9.73 -15.96
C ILE A 90 -1.45 8.36 -15.53
N GLY A 91 -0.48 8.30 -14.61
CA GLY A 91 -0.04 7.04 -14.03
C GLY A 91 -0.95 6.56 -12.90
N PHE A 92 -0.82 5.30 -12.52
CA PHE A 92 -1.52 4.80 -11.32
C PHE A 92 -0.75 3.68 -10.64
N SER A 93 -1.00 3.51 -9.34
CA SER A 93 -0.55 2.36 -8.56
C SER A 93 -1.77 1.56 -8.08
N LEU A 94 -1.77 0.25 -8.29
CA LEU A 94 -2.93 -0.63 -8.05
C LEU A 94 -2.52 -1.89 -7.30
N GLY A 95 -3.17 -2.14 -6.15
CA GLY A 95 -3.02 -3.39 -5.39
C GLY A 95 -3.99 -4.47 -5.86
N TYR A 96 -3.51 -5.71 -5.99
CA TYR A 96 -4.33 -6.86 -6.36
C TYR A 96 -3.75 -8.18 -5.82
N ALA A 97 -4.55 -9.22 -5.77
CA ALA A 97 -4.12 -10.57 -5.46
C ALA A 97 -3.61 -11.25 -6.75
N GLU A 98 -2.33 -11.62 -6.80
CA GLU A 98 -1.66 -12.21 -7.96
C GLU A 98 -1.60 -13.73 -7.83
N LEU A 99 -2.00 -14.43 -8.87
CA LEU A 99 -1.76 -15.87 -9.07
C LEU A 99 -0.82 -16.05 -10.25
N THR A 100 0.41 -16.48 -9.99
CA THR A 100 1.42 -16.64 -11.02
C THR A 100 1.14 -17.87 -11.92
N PRO A 101 1.74 -17.97 -13.12
CA PRO A 101 1.65 -19.16 -13.96
C PRO A 101 2.14 -20.43 -13.26
N GLU A 102 3.07 -20.30 -12.30
CA GLU A 102 3.62 -21.42 -11.52
C GLU A 102 2.69 -21.83 -10.36
N GLY A 103 1.57 -21.12 -10.14
CA GLY A 103 0.59 -21.39 -9.09
C GLY A 103 0.93 -20.73 -7.74
N GLU A 104 1.80 -19.73 -7.73
CA GLU A 104 2.14 -18.99 -6.51
C GLU A 104 1.20 -17.80 -6.31
N HIS A 105 0.87 -17.52 -5.06
CA HIS A 105 -0.10 -16.50 -4.66
C HIS A 105 0.58 -15.35 -3.92
N PHE A 106 0.48 -14.12 -4.44
CA PHE A 106 1.08 -12.94 -3.82
C PHE A 106 0.06 -11.80 -3.64
N ASN A 107 0.26 -11.04 -2.59
CA ASN A 107 -0.36 -9.73 -2.43
C ASN A 107 0.53 -8.71 -3.15
N THR A 108 0.08 -8.21 -4.29
CA THR A 108 0.90 -7.50 -5.27
C THR A 108 0.41 -6.08 -5.49
N GLN A 109 1.34 -5.16 -5.71
CA GLN A 109 1.07 -3.80 -6.15
C GLN A 109 1.90 -3.49 -7.40
N ILE A 110 1.28 -2.86 -8.39
CA ILE A 110 1.95 -2.38 -9.59
C ILE A 110 1.96 -0.87 -9.67
N LEU A 111 2.98 -0.34 -10.34
CA LEU A 111 3.03 1.04 -10.79
C LEU A 111 2.93 1.07 -12.32
N VAL A 112 1.92 1.76 -12.82
CA VAL A 112 1.69 1.96 -14.26
C VAL A 112 2.03 3.40 -14.60
N ASP A 113 2.82 3.60 -15.65
CA ASP A 113 3.26 4.90 -16.11
C ASP A 113 2.19 5.64 -16.94
N LYS A 114 2.51 6.86 -17.36
CA LYS A 114 1.63 7.70 -18.18
C LYS A 114 1.38 7.17 -19.61
N ASP A 115 2.06 6.11 -20.01
CA ASP A 115 1.86 5.43 -21.30
C ASP A 115 1.06 4.12 -21.14
N GLY A 116 0.53 3.86 -19.93
CA GLY A 116 -0.24 2.66 -19.64
C GLY A 116 0.62 1.40 -19.54
N ARG A 117 1.92 1.53 -19.27
CA ARG A 117 2.84 0.40 -19.12
C ARG A 117 3.17 0.15 -17.66
N ILE A 118 3.27 -1.11 -17.28
CA ILE A 118 3.74 -1.47 -15.93
C ILE A 118 5.23 -1.11 -15.84
N ALA A 119 5.53 -0.08 -15.06
CA ALA A 119 6.88 0.40 -14.79
C ALA A 119 7.52 -0.31 -13.59
N GLY A 120 6.69 -0.85 -12.68
CA GLY A 120 7.17 -1.54 -11.49
C GLY A 120 6.16 -2.50 -10.89
N LYS A 121 6.68 -3.54 -10.21
CA LYS A 121 5.87 -4.53 -9.47
C LYS A 121 6.52 -4.76 -8.11
N TYR A 122 5.70 -4.78 -7.07
CA TYR A 122 6.07 -5.11 -5.70
C TYR A 122 5.17 -6.21 -5.17
N ARG A 123 5.70 -7.13 -4.39
CA ARG A 123 4.99 -8.20 -3.68
C ARG A 123 5.18 -8.02 -2.17
N LYS A 124 4.11 -8.03 -1.40
CA LYS A 124 4.10 -7.78 0.05
C LYS A 124 5.03 -8.73 0.80
N VAL A 125 6.01 -8.18 1.51
CA VAL A 125 7.02 -8.96 2.24
C VAL A 125 6.51 -9.34 3.63
N HIS A 126 5.94 -8.40 4.37
CA HIS A 126 5.53 -8.61 5.76
C HIS A 126 4.05 -8.97 5.86
N LEU A 127 3.72 -10.24 5.66
CA LEU A 127 2.35 -10.74 5.79
C LEU A 127 1.91 -10.73 7.26
N PRO A 128 0.81 -10.05 7.62
CA PRO A 128 0.20 -10.14 8.95
C PRO A 128 -0.71 -11.36 9.07
N GLY A 129 -1.35 -11.50 10.22
CA GLY A 129 -2.38 -12.51 10.44
C GLY A 129 -1.82 -13.92 10.69
N HIS A 130 -2.65 -14.93 10.38
CA HIS A 130 -2.41 -16.32 10.74
C HIS A 130 -2.70 -17.27 9.57
N VAL A 131 -2.38 -18.56 9.76
CA VAL A 131 -2.52 -19.61 8.72
C VAL A 131 -3.78 -20.44 8.98
N GLU A 132 -3.99 -20.84 10.25
CA GLU A 132 -5.06 -21.76 10.62
C GLU A 132 -6.33 -21.00 11.03
N LEU A 133 -7.48 -21.67 10.95
CA LEU A 133 -8.74 -21.14 11.45
C LEU A 133 -8.63 -20.91 12.96
N GLU A 134 -8.94 -19.70 13.41
CA GLU A 134 -9.09 -19.35 14.82
C GLU A 134 -10.58 -19.14 15.14
N PRO A 135 -11.31 -20.17 15.64
CA PRO A 135 -12.77 -20.11 15.84
C PRO A 135 -13.24 -19.00 16.77
N GLU A 136 -12.39 -18.56 17.68
CA GLU A 136 -12.67 -17.48 18.67
C GLU A 136 -12.73 -16.09 18.02
N ARG A 137 -12.19 -15.95 16.79
CA ARG A 137 -12.25 -14.68 16.08
C ARG A 137 -13.61 -14.45 15.46
N LYS A 138 -14.16 -13.27 15.61
CA LYS A 138 -15.38 -12.84 14.90
C LYS A 138 -15.19 -12.85 13.39
N PHE A 139 -13.98 -12.52 12.91
CA PHE A 139 -13.54 -12.64 11.52
C PHE A 139 -12.06 -13.01 11.49
N GLN A 140 -11.67 -13.70 10.45
CA GLN A 140 -10.30 -14.17 10.27
C GLN A 140 -9.40 -13.07 9.66
N HIS A 141 -8.08 -13.29 9.71
CA HIS A 141 -7.07 -12.49 9.00
C HIS A 141 -6.03 -13.47 8.44
N LEU A 142 -6.39 -14.14 7.34
CA LEU A 142 -5.68 -15.32 6.81
C LEU A 142 -4.70 -14.97 5.67
N GLU A 143 -4.03 -13.79 5.74
CA GLU A 143 -3.07 -13.45 4.71
C GLU A 143 -1.94 -14.48 4.60
N LYS A 144 -1.42 -14.98 5.72
CA LYS A 144 -0.38 -16.03 5.73
C LYS A 144 -0.86 -17.39 5.20
N ARG A 145 -2.18 -17.62 5.15
CA ARG A 145 -2.76 -18.81 4.56
C ARG A 145 -2.81 -18.73 3.04
N TYR A 146 -3.15 -17.55 2.52
CA TYR A 146 -3.45 -17.39 1.09
C TYR A 146 -2.32 -16.78 0.28
N PHE A 147 -1.40 -16.03 0.90
CA PHE A 147 -0.28 -15.40 0.22
C PHE A 147 1.06 -15.94 0.71
N GLN A 148 2.03 -15.93 -0.19
CA GLN A 148 3.43 -16.14 0.11
C GLN A 148 4.10 -14.80 0.40
N PRO A 149 5.18 -14.77 1.24
CA PRO A 149 6.01 -13.57 1.37
C PRO A 149 6.59 -13.15 0.03
N GLY A 150 6.59 -11.84 -0.22
CA GLY A 150 7.12 -11.28 -1.46
C GLY A 150 8.60 -11.61 -1.68
N ASP A 151 8.96 -11.91 -2.91
CA ASP A 151 10.27 -12.38 -3.36
C ASP A 151 11.08 -11.32 -4.14
N LEU A 152 10.51 -10.11 -4.33
CA LEU A 152 11.13 -9.04 -5.12
C LEU A 152 11.95 -8.05 -4.27
N GLY A 153 11.99 -8.22 -2.95
CA GLY A 153 12.57 -7.25 -2.02
C GLY A 153 11.81 -5.93 -2.00
N PHE A 154 12.52 -4.83 -1.78
CA PHE A 154 11.96 -3.46 -1.76
C PHE A 154 12.57 -2.60 -2.88
N PRO A 155 12.23 -2.86 -4.15
CA PRO A 155 12.77 -2.12 -5.28
C PRO A 155 12.18 -0.70 -5.38
N VAL A 156 12.91 0.16 -6.08
CA VAL A 156 12.44 1.50 -6.47
C VAL A 156 12.58 1.69 -7.98
N TRP A 157 11.79 2.57 -8.56
CA TRP A 157 11.74 2.79 -10.00
C TRP A 157 11.90 4.26 -10.34
N ARG A 158 12.76 4.55 -11.31
CA ARG A 158 12.88 5.90 -11.85
C ARG A 158 11.81 6.11 -12.93
N THR A 159 10.74 6.79 -12.55
CA THR A 159 9.60 7.10 -13.41
C THR A 159 8.84 8.32 -12.86
N MET A 160 7.86 8.85 -13.58
CA MET A 160 7.02 9.99 -13.15
C MET A 160 7.83 11.24 -12.72
N GLY A 161 9.05 11.39 -13.21
CA GLY A 161 9.94 12.53 -12.88
C GLY A 161 10.75 12.36 -11.59
N GLY A 162 10.67 11.21 -10.92
CA GLY A 162 11.36 10.93 -9.66
C GLY A 162 11.75 9.48 -9.44
N VAL A 163 12.08 9.15 -8.20
CA VAL A 163 12.34 7.78 -7.73
C VAL A 163 11.16 7.34 -6.87
N MET A 164 10.38 6.40 -7.39
CA MET A 164 9.14 5.92 -6.81
C MET A 164 9.35 4.56 -6.11
N GLY A 165 8.74 4.37 -4.95
CA GLY A 165 8.72 3.12 -4.21
C GLY A 165 7.29 2.66 -3.94
N MET A 166 7.13 1.38 -3.64
CA MET A 166 5.85 0.80 -3.22
C MET A 166 6.04 -0.10 -2.01
N CYS A 167 5.04 -0.10 -1.11
CA CYS A 167 4.89 -1.10 -0.07
C CYS A 167 3.40 -1.34 0.21
N ILE A 168 3.05 -2.41 0.93
CA ILE A 168 1.66 -2.81 1.11
C ILE A 168 1.35 -3.01 2.59
N CYS A 169 0.35 -2.29 3.09
CA CYS A 169 -0.34 -2.52 4.36
C CYS A 169 0.63 -2.70 5.55
N ASN A 170 0.85 -3.93 6.00
CA ASN A 170 1.69 -4.24 7.16
C ASN A 170 3.15 -3.83 6.99
N ASP A 171 3.65 -3.76 5.75
CA ASP A 171 5.04 -3.32 5.47
C ASP A 171 5.35 -1.96 6.07
N ARG A 172 4.35 -1.05 6.15
CA ARG A 172 4.54 0.30 6.72
C ARG A 172 4.96 0.30 8.19
N ARG A 173 4.69 -0.79 8.92
CA ARG A 173 5.03 -0.92 10.34
C ARG A 173 6.48 -1.33 10.59
N TRP A 174 7.19 -1.75 9.53
CA TRP A 174 8.57 -2.22 9.59
C TRP A 174 9.50 -1.12 9.06
N PRO A 175 10.34 -0.52 9.94
CA PRO A 175 11.24 0.57 9.54
C PRO A 175 12.17 0.18 8.38
N GLU A 176 12.53 -1.09 8.29
CA GLU A 176 13.39 -1.65 7.25
C GLU A 176 12.80 -1.43 5.85
N THR A 177 11.48 -1.53 5.68
CA THR A 177 10.79 -1.29 4.41
C THR A 177 11.16 0.07 3.84
N TYR A 178 10.96 1.13 4.63
CA TYR A 178 11.29 2.49 4.20
C TYR A 178 12.79 2.71 4.10
N ARG A 179 13.58 2.12 5.03
CA ARG A 179 15.03 2.30 5.03
C ARG A 179 15.69 1.69 3.80
N VAL A 180 15.27 0.50 3.37
CA VAL A 180 15.82 -0.13 2.15
C VAL A 180 15.49 0.68 0.90
N MET A 181 14.27 1.20 0.77
CA MET A 181 13.90 2.12 -0.31
C MET A 181 14.63 3.47 -0.18
N GLY A 182 14.79 3.99 1.04
CA GLY A 182 15.52 5.22 1.33
C GLY A 182 16.98 5.16 0.88
N LEU A 183 17.65 4.03 1.09
CA LEU A 183 19.02 3.78 0.65
C LEU A 183 19.17 3.71 -0.88
N GLN A 184 18.08 3.46 -1.59
CA GLN A 184 18.00 3.51 -3.05
C GLN A 184 17.56 4.88 -3.58
N GLY A 185 17.38 5.87 -2.67
CA GLY A 185 17.08 7.25 -3.02
C GLY A 185 15.61 7.55 -3.29
N VAL A 186 14.67 6.74 -2.77
CA VAL A 186 13.22 6.97 -2.97
C VAL A 186 12.81 8.40 -2.61
N GLU A 187 11.92 8.97 -3.41
CA GLU A 187 11.38 10.32 -3.23
C GLU A 187 9.88 10.32 -2.93
N LEU A 188 9.17 9.27 -3.40
CA LEU A 188 7.74 9.07 -3.12
C LEU A 188 7.43 7.59 -2.96
N VAL A 189 6.80 7.23 -1.85
CA VAL A 189 6.34 5.86 -1.54
C VAL A 189 4.82 5.80 -1.66
N MET A 190 4.33 4.89 -2.50
CA MET A 190 2.92 4.56 -2.64
C MET A 190 2.58 3.37 -1.75
N LEU A 191 1.52 3.48 -0.97
CA LEU A 191 1.13 2.49 0.03
C LEU A 191 -0.38 2.26 0.01
N GLY A 192 -0.82 1.07 -0.37
CA GLY A 192 -2.21 0.62 -0.20
C GLY A 192 -2.39 -0.21 1.07
N TYR A 193 -3.51 -0.07 1.77
CA TYR A 193 -3.80 -0.88 2.94
C TYR A 193 -5.29 -1.14 3.21
N ASN A 194 -5.59 -2.32 3.75
CA ASN A 194 -6.88 -2.72 4.29
C ASN A 194 -6.70 -3.02 5.79
N THR A 195 -6.95 -2.04 6.65
CA THR A 195 -6.81 -2.23 8.09
C THR A 195 -8.17 -2.26 8.75
N PRO A 196 -8.57 -3.40 9.36
CA PRO A 196 -9.80 -3.45 10.14
C PRO A 196 -9.72 -2.47 11.32
N SER A 197 -10.83 -1.81 11.64
CA SER A 197 -10.92 -0.93 12.81
C SER A 197 -10.82 -1.70 14.14
N TRP A 198 -10.96 -3.02 14.09
CA TRP A 198 -10.86 -3.93 15.23
C TRP A 198 -10.19 -5.26 14.83
N ASN A 199 -9.41 -5.88 15.73
CA ASN A 199 -8.61 -7.07 15.42
C ASN A 199 -9.38 -8.41 15.52
N GLY A 200 -10.65 -8.41 15.91
CA GLY A 200 -11.47 -9.62 16.02
C GLY A 200 -11.31 -10.40 17.33
N LEU A 201 -10.34 -10.08 18.19
CA LEU A 201 -10.11 -10.76 19.48
C LEU A 201 -10.50 -9.93 20.70
N GLY A 202 -10.73 -8.62 20.54
CA GLY A 202 -10.86 -7.70 21.67
C GLY A 202 -9.50 -7.29 22.26
N GLY A 203 -9.53 -6.67 23.45
CA GLY A 203 -8.34 -6.15 24.12
C GLY A 203 -8.25 -4.62 24.03
N PRO A 204 -7.08 -4.01 24.34
CA PRO A 204 -6.91 -2.55 24.39
C PRO A 204 -6.79 -1.88 23.01
N ASP A 205 -6.93 -2.63 21.92
CA ASP A 205 -6.73 -2.19 20.54
C ASP A 205 -7.99 -1.49 20.00
N THR A 206 -8.12 -0.19 20.27
CA THR A 206 -9.26 0.62 19.81
C THR A 206 -9.08 1.13 18.39
N PRO A 207 -10.15 1.53 17.66
CA PRO A 207 -10.05 2.15 16.34
C PRO A 207 -9.12 3.36 16.33
N GLU A 208 -9.20 4.22 17.35
CA GLU A 208 -8.37 5.42 17.48
C GLU A 208 -6.88 5.06 17.65
N LEU A 209 -6.57 4.04 18.45
CA LEU A 209 -5.20 3.56 18.65
C LEU A 209 -4.64 2.95 17.35
N ARG A 210 -5.46 2.20 16.60
CA ARG A 210 -5.08 1.64 15.30
C ARG A 210 -4.81 2.73 14.28
N MET A 211 -5.65 3.76 14.22
CA MET A 211 -5.42 4.93 13.37
C MET A 211 -4.13 5.65 13.78
N HIS A 212 -3.91 5.87 15.07
CA HIS A 212 -2.67 6.47 15.60
C HIS A 212 -1.44 5.65 15.15
N HIS A 213 -1.43 4.35 15.33
CA HIS A 213 -0.30 3.48 14.92
C HIS A 213 -0.08 3.50 13.40
N SER A 214 -1.17 3.53 12.62
CA SER A 214 -1.08 3.65 11.17
C SER A 214 -0.38 4.94 10.75
N ARG A 215 -0.80 6.07 11.31
CA ARG A 215 -0.21 7.39 11.02
C ARG A 215 1.21 7.51 11.51
N LEU A 216 1.47 7.09 12.75
CA LEU A 216 2.81 7.11 13.35
C LEU A 216 3.83 6.39 12.46
N SER A 217 3.48 5.19 11.97
CA SER A 217 4.37 4.40 11.10
C SER A 217 4.67 5.12 9.78
N MET A 218 3.66 5.68 9.13
CA MET A 218 3.81 6.38 7.85
C MET A 218 4.57 7.71 8.01
N GLN A 219 4.26 8.48 9.05
CA GLN A 219 4.94 9.74 9.36
C GLN A 219 6.42 9.52 9.72
N ALA A 220 6.71 8.50 10.53
CA ALA A 220 8.09 8.11 10.83
C ALA A 220 8.84 7.64 9.57
N GLY A 221 8.17 6.82 8.73
CA GLY A 221 8.72 6.36 7.44
C GLY A 221 9.07 7.53 6.51
N ALA A 222 8.16 8.50 6.38
CA ALA A 222 8.37 9.71 5.58
C ALA A 222 9.55 10.52 6.10
N TYR A 223 9.53 10.90 7.37
CA TYR A 223 10.53 11.77 7.97
C TYR A 223 11.92 11.13 7.99
N GLN A 224 12.06 9.90 8.50
CA GLN A 224 13.35 9.24 8.68
C GLN A 224 14.05 8.88 7.37
N ASN A 225 13.35 8.94 6.24
CA ASN A 225 13.90 8.65 4.91
C ASN A 225 13.77 9.84 3.95
N ALA A 226 13.28 10.98 4.44
CA ALA A 226 13.08 12.22 3.69
C ALA A 226 12.36 11.95 2.36
N THR A 227 11.16 11.36 2.44
CA THR A 227 10.36 10.94 1.28
C THR A 227 8.89 11.29 1.47
N TRP A 228 8.18 11.55 0.39
CA TRP A 228 6.73 11.60 0.40
C TRP A 228 6.15 10.21 0.66
N VAL A 229 5.04 10.13 1.39
CA VAL A 229 4.27 8.89 1.58
C VAL A 229 2.82 9.17 1.23
N VAL A 230 2.27 8.37 0.32
CA VAL A 230 0.87 8.40 -0.09
C VAL A 230 0.22 7.11 0.40
N GLY A 231 -0.45 7.20 1.55
CA GLY A 231 -1.13 6.06 2.17
C GLY A 231 -2.60 6.03 1.78
N VAL A 232 -3.04 4.94 1.15
CA VAL A 232 -4.39 4.81 0.62
C VAL A 232 -5.10 3.62 1.25
N ALA A 233 -6.19 3.91 1.93
CA ALA A 233 -7.01 2.96 2.65
C ALA A 233 -8.18 2.47 1.83
N LYS A 234 -8.66 1.28 2.16
CA LYS A 234 -10.06 0.94 2.02
C LYS A 234 -10.82 1.36 3.27
N ALA A 235 -12.05 1.83 3.15
CA ALA A 235 -12.85 2.38 4.22
C ALA A 235 -14.24 1.73 4.29
N GLY A 236 -14.92 1.88 5.43
CA GLY A 236 -16.31 1.48 5.62
C GLY A 236 -16.51 -0.02 5.86
N GLU A 237 -17.78 -0.43 5.88
CA GLU A 237 -18.18 -1.79 6.28
C GLU A 237 -18.34 -2.71 5.07
N GLU A 238 -17.41 -3.64 4.84
CA GLU A 238 -17.48 -4.63 3.74
C GLU A 238 -18.41 -5.83 4.07
N ALA A 239 -18.71 -6.06 5.33
CA ALA A 239 -19.64 -7.08 5.79
C ALA A 239 -20.10 -6.73 7.21
N PRO A 240 -21.24 -7.25 7.69
CA PRO A 240 -21.73 -6.94 9.03
C PRO A 240 -20.67 -7.14 10.14
N GLY A 241 -20.22 -6.03 10.71
CA GLY A 241 -19.18 -5.99 11.75
C GLY A 241 -17.75 -6.16 11.24
N TYR A 242 -17.51 -6.12 9.91
CA TYR A 242 -16.18 -6.03 9.34
C TYR A 242 -15.96 -4.64 8.72
N HIS A 243 -15.47 -3.74 9.54
CA HIS A 243 -15.27 -2.34 9.23
C HIS A 243 -13.79 -2.05 8.99
N LEU A 244 -13.48 -1.38 7.89
CA LEU A 244 -12.15 -0.91 7.50
C LEU A 244 -12.00 0.56 7.88
N MET A 245 -10.87 0.91 8.49
CA MET A 245 -10.72 2.17 9.21
C MET A 245 -10.58 3.43 8.34
N GLY A 246 -10.38 3.30 7.01
CA GLY A 246 -10.15 4.46 6.16
C GLY A 246 -8.90 5.25 6.53
N GLY A 247 -8.98 6.58 6.42
CA GLY A 247 -7.91 7.49 6.81
C GLY A 247 -6.79 7.58 5.81
N SER A 248 -7.11 7.55 4.51
CA SER A 248 -6.15 7.82 3.44
C SER A 248 -5.51 9.18 3.63
N CYS A 249 -4.20 9.30 3.44
CA CYS A 249 -3.50 10.56 3.64
C CYS A 249 -2.24 10.68 2.77
N ILE A 250 -1.82 11.94 2.56
CA ILE A 250 -0.56 12.29 1.93
C ILE A 250 0.33 12.95 2.99
N ILE A 251 1.57 12.49 3.10
CA ILE A 251 2.53 12.90 4.12
C ILE A 251 3.78 13.45 3.43
N ASN A 252 4.21 14.63 3.83
CA ASN A 252 5.39 15.28 3.28
C ASN A 252 6.71 14.71 3.88
N PRO A 253 7.88 15.05 3.32
CA PRO A 253 9.18 14.58 3.82
C PRO A 253 9.50 14.96 5.26
N ASP A 254 8.83 15.99 5.83
CA ASP A 254 8.95 16.35 7.24
C ASP A 254 8.07 15.52 8.18
N GLY A 255 7.32 14.56 7.64
CA GLY A 255 6.42 13.70 8.41
C GLY A 255 5.06 14.31 8.73
N GLN A 256 4.69 15.44 8.09
CA GLN A 256 3.40 16.10 8.32
C GLN A 256 2.34 15.56 7.36
N VAL A 257 1.13 15.29 7.87
CA VAL A 257 -0.04 15.02 7.03
C VAL A 257 -0.47 16.33 6.38
N VAL A 258 -0.47 16.36 5.05
CA VAL A 258 -0.78 17.56 4.24
C VAL A 258 -2.10 17.45 3.49
N ALA A 259 -2.64 16.26 3.36
CA ALA A 259 -4.00 16.00 2.87
C ALA A 259 -4.50 14.69 3.50
N GLU A 260 -5.80 14.62 3.78
CA GLU A 260 -6.44 13.50 4.44
C GLU A 260 -7.89 13.32 3.95
N ALA A 261 -8.31 12.06 3.75
CA ALA A 261 -9.70 11.73 3.46
C ALA A 261 -10.55 11.83 4.73
N GLU A 262 -11.75 12.37 4.58
CA GLU A 262 -12.67 12.67 5.69
C GLU A 262 -13.86 11.70 5.76
N THR A 263 -14.10 10.92 4.69
CA THR A 263 -15.24 10.02 4.59
C THR A 263 -14.85 8.54 4.75
N GLU A 264 -15.85 7.68 4.81
CA GLU A 264 -15.70 6.21 4.76
C GLU A 264 -16.17 5.61 3.42
N ASP A 265 -16.30 6.47 2.40
CA ASP A 265 -16.72 6.11 1.05
C ASP A 265 -15.59 6.33 0.03
N ASP A 266 -15.90 6.17 -1.26
CA ASP A 266 -15.00 6.56 -2.35
C ASP A 266 -14.68 8.05 -2.25
N GLU A 267 -13.41 8.38 -2.05
CA GLU A 267 -12.95 9.77 -1.92
C GLU A 267 -11.58 9.96 -2.58
N VAL A 268 -11.43 11.04 -3.34
CA VAL A 268 -10.19 11.38 -4.03
C VAL A 268 -9.63 12.67 -3.44
N ILE A 269 -8.52 12.57 -2.72
CA ILE A 269 -7.74 13.72 -2.23
C ILE A 269 -6.51 13.92 -3.09
N VAL A 270 -6.16 15.18 -3.39
CA VAL A 270 -5.06 15.53 -4.30
C VAL A 270 -4.10 16.51 -3.64
N HIS A 271 -2.80 16.30 -3.85
CA HIS A 271 -1.75 17.21 -3.36
C HIS A 271 -0.58 17.31 -4.35
N ASP A 272 0.06 18.49 -4.38
CA ASP A 272 1.28 18.73 -5.16
C ASP A 272 2.50 18.28 -4.35
N CYS A 273 3.08 17.15 -4.73
CA CYS A 273 4.29 16.62 -4.09
C CYS A 273 5.54 17.18 -4.79
N ASP A 274 6.20 18.15 -4.15
CA ASP A 274 7.50 18.64 -4.60
C ASP A 274 8.59 17.63 -4.24
N LEU A 275 9.09 16.89 -5.23
CA LEU A 275 10.15 15.91 -5.01
C LEU A 275 11.47 16.55 -4.58
N ASP A 276 11.71 17.82 -4.90
CA ASP A 276 12.91 18.54 -4.49
C ASP A 276 12.90 18.86 -2.99
N ALA A 277 11.74 18.87 -2.32
CA ALA A 277 11.63 19.02 -0.87
C ALA A 277 12.35 17.88 -0.11
N CYS A 278 12.49 16.70 -0.71
CA CYS A 278 13.25 15.59 -0.14
C CYS A 278 14.73 15.92 0.08
N ALA A 279 15.30 16.84 -0.72
CA ALA A 279 16.72 17.09 -0.77
C ALA A 279 17.28 17.70 0.53
N PHE A 280 16.50 18.54 1.20
CA PHE A 280 16.98 19.23 2.42
C PHE A 280 17.37 18.22 3.51
N LEU A 281 16.45 17.34 3.89
CA LEU A 281 16.72 16.34 4.94
C LEU A 281 17.71 15.26 4.47
N LYS A 282 17.68 14.86 3.20
CA LYS A 282 18.65 13.90 2.62
C LYS A 282 20.08 14.43 2.63
N ASN A 283 20.27 15.74 2.55
CA ASN A 283 21.59 16.38 2.57
C ASN A 283 21.99 16.92 3.95
N SER A 284 21.13 16.79 4.96
CA SER A 284 21.39 17.25 6.33
C SER A 284 21.19 16.13 7.36
N THR A 285 20.08 16.12 8.08
CA THR A 285 19.79 15.18 9.19
C THR A 285 19.88 13.71 8.76
N PHE A 286 19.39 13.38 7.56
CA PHE A 286 19.40 12.03 7.02
C PHE A 286 20.38 11.85 5.86
N LYS A 287 21.54 12.51 5.95
CA LYS A 287 22.66 12.24 5.06
C LYS A 287 23.28 10.89 5.44
N PHE A 288 22.74 9.81 4.83
CA PHE A 288 23.01 8.44 5.24
C PHE A 288 24.50 8.09 5.22
N GLU A 289 25.23 8.49 4.19
CA GLU A 289 26.65 8.23 4.05
C GLU A 289 27.49 8.90 5.14
N ALA A 290 27.00 9.95 5.77
CA ALA A 290 27.71 10.65 6.86
C ALA A 290 27.35 10.11 8.25
N HIS A 291 26.12 9.64 8.42
CA HIS A 291 25.56 9.37 9.75
C HIS A 291 25.29 7.90 10.06
N ARG A 292 25.09 7.04 9.05
CA ARG A 292 24.87 5.62 9.32
C ARG A 292 26.14 4.92 9.78
N ARG A 293 25.96 3.94 10.67
CA ARG A 293 27.02 3.12 11.26
C ARG A 293 26.70 1.65 11.04
N THR A 294 26.89 1.18 9.80
CA THR A 294 26.48 -0.16 9.36
C THR A 294 27.12 -1.28 10.16
N GLU A 295 28.31 -1.04 10.71
CA GLU A 295 29.05 -1.94 11.61
C GLU A 295 28.30 -2.28 12.90
N HIS A 296 27.26 -1.52 13.26
CA HIS A 296 26.43 -1.76 14.44
C HIS A 296 25.05 -2.36 14.12
N TYR A 297 24.74 -2.61 12.84
CA TYR A 297 23.40 -3.04 12.42
C TYR A 297 23.29 -4.55 12.11
N GLY A 298 24.33 -5.35 12.44
CA GLY A 298 24.36 -6.78 12.11
C GLY A 298 23.12 -7.54 12.59
N LEU A 299 22.68 -7.29 13.82
CA LEU A 299 21.49 -7.94 14.40
C LEU A 299 20.22 -7.77 13.57
N ILE A 300 20.08 -6.67 12.82
CA ILE A 300 18.89 -6.43 11.97
C ILE A 300 18.79 -7.47 10.84
N THR A 301 19.93 -7.98 10.36
CA THR A 301 19.97 -8.94 9.25
C THR A 301 20.23 -10.37 9.68
N GLU A 302 20.77 -10.57 10.87
CA GLU A 302 21.21 -11.88 11.37
C GLU A 302 20.20 -12.53 12.31
N GLN A 303 19.27 -11.75 12.90
CA GLN A 303 18.38 -12.22 13.95
C GLN A 303 16.91 -11.90 13.63
N THR A 304 16.03 -12.90 13.73
CA THR A 304 14.59 -12.73 13.46
C THR A 304 13.76 -12.47 14.71
N GLY A 305 14.23 -12.87 15.90
CA GLY A 305 13.51 -12.73 17.16
C GLY A 305 14.34 -12.06 18.23
N ALA A 306 13.69 -11.56 19.28
CA ALA A 306 14.40 -10.98 20.42
C ALA A 306 15.12 -12.09 21.24
N VAL A 307 16.39 -11.90 21.54
CA VAL A 307 17.17 -12.74 22.46
C VAL A 307 17.63 -11.83 23.60
N PRO A 308 16.95 -11.91 24.77
CA PRO A 308 17.32 -11.08 25.92
C PRO A 308 18.72 -11.50 26.46
N PRO A 309 19.45 -10.56 27.09
CA PRO A 309 20.69 -10.91 27.76
C PRO A 309 20.44 -11.93 28.89
N PRO A 310 21.45 -12.76 29.25
CA PRO A 310 21.31 -13.66 30.40
C PRO A 310 21.09 -12.87 31.69
N GLU A 311 20.40 -13.51 32.67
CA GLU A 311 20.16 -12.97 34.01
C GLU A 311 21.46 -12.81 34.80
#